data_2c11c3bcbb93e4f0c379a6e362826616
#
_entry.id   2c11c3bcbb93e4f0c379a6e362826616
#
_cell.length_a   1.000
_cell.length_b   1.000
_cell.length_c   1.000
_cell.angle_alpha   90.00
_cell.angle_beta   90.00
_cell.angle_gamma   90.00
#
_symmetry.space_group_name_H-M   'P 1'
#
loop_
_entity.id
_entity.type
_entity.pdbx_description
1 polymer ?
#
loop_
_entity_poly.entity_id
_entity_poly.type
_entity_poly.pdbx_seq_one_letter_code
_entity_poly.pdbx_strand_id
1 'polypeptide(L)'
;MKRTVLALLALLSTPLVAQPRLTLDYSAIAKTLVRQLALKPGERVMSIGQPPLFADLVPYIRYEVMRAGGIDLGVMEVLREPVPESFDAAVLAKGNSDARAHYKAMFQNVDAAIMLPGATTAHASYLAMQDWLKDDLREHRGRRTIHFHWVENGSAYEVPGQPLPPRFAIDALYQRALLDTDYAALSARQHAFADALRAGETHLTSASGTDLRFRIGDRPVDLQDGDASQARAARALVLIDKEIELPAGAVRVAPLEETVNGVIAVPTSQWDGQPVEGLRLRFERGRVVDVSASRGKEAVERAMAKAGEAGHAFREFALGLNPLLAVPERGPWIPYYGYGSGVVRLSLGDNSELGGRVGGGYVRWNFFTDIKVTIDGRDWTR
;
A
#
# COMPACT_ATOMS: atom_id res chain seq x y z
N MET A 1 8.96 -1.55 -75.83
CA MET A 1 9.98 -1.15 -74.82
C MET A 1 9.24 -0.62 -73.58
N LYS A 2 9.08 -1.46 -72.54
CA LYS A 2 8.45 -1.06 -71.27
C LYS A 2 9.58 -0.85 -70.25
N ARG A 3 9.74 0.37 -69.74
CA ARG A 3 10.68 0.72 -68.69
C ARG A 3 10.03 0.49 -67.33
N THR A 4 10.52 -0.50 -66.58
CA THR A 4 10.14 -0.74 -65.21
C THR A 4 10.97 0.18 -64.30
N VAL A 5 10.31 1.06 -63.57
CA VAL A 5 10.94 1.92 -62.54
C VAL A 5 10.90 1.13 -61.24
N LEU A 6 12.06 0.74 -60.72
CA LEU A 6 12.20 0.17 -59.39
C LEU A 6 12.28 1.33 -58.37
N ALA A 7 11.28 1.47 -57.53
CA ALA A 7 11.32 2.38 -56.38
C ALA A 7 12.02 1.70 -55.20
N LEU A 8 13.18 2.21 -54.79
CA LEU A 8 13.92 1.76 -53.60
C LEU A 8 13.28 2.44 -52.37
N LEU A 9 12.55 1.68 -51.55
CA LEU A 9 12.11 2.12 -50.25
C LEU A 9 13.33 2.05 -49.28
N ALA A 10 13.88 3.19 -48.92
CA ALA A 10 14.84 3.32 -47.84
C ALA A 10 14.09 3.25 -46.49
N LEU A 11 14.20 2.11 -45.82
CA LEU A 11 13.75 2.00 -44.41
C LEU A 11 14.70 2.80 -43.52
N LEU A 12 14.24 3.98 -43.12
CA LEU A 12 14.89 4.78 -42.07
C LEU A 12 14.71 4.03 -40.74
N SER A 13 15.69 3.24 -40.34
CA SER A 13 15.79 2.72 -38.98
C SER A 13 16.11 3.87 -38.04
N THR A 14 15.10 4.39 -37.35
CA THR A 14 15.31 5.29 -36.22
C THR A 14 16.07 4.51 -35.13
N PRO A 15 17.20 5.03 -34.63
CA PRO A 15 17.89 4.37 -33.53
C PRO A 15 16.96 4.33 -32.32
N LEU A 16 16.73 3.13 -31.80
CA LEU A 16 16.05 2.92 -30.54
C LEU A 16 16.94 3.55 -29.47
N VAL A 17 16.63 4.77 -29.06
CA VAL A 17 17.31 5.42 -27.92
C VAL A 17 16.96 4.58 -26.69
N ALA A 18 17.94 3.82 -26.20
CA ALA A 18 17.78 3.07 -24.97
C ALA A 18 17.36 4.04 -23.87
N GLN A 19 16.19 3.83 -23.28
CA GLN A 19 15.75 4.66 -22.16
C GLN A 19 16.77 4.52 -21.01
N PRO A 20 17.16 5.63 -20.38
CA PRO A 20 18.07 5.58 -19.25
C PRO A 20 17.47 4.68 -18.17
N ARG A 21 18.17 3.62 -17.80
CA ARG A 21 17.82 2.78 -16.66
C ARG A 21 18.41 3.45 -15.43
N LEU A 22 17.55 3.83 -14.48
CA LEU A 22 18.04 4.22 -13.16
C LEU A 22 18.65 2.97 -12.51
N THR A 23 19.89 3.05 -12.08
CA THR A 23 20.49 2.05 -11.19
C THR A 23 20.11 2.41 -9.76
N LEU A 24 19.37 1.56 -9.09
CA LEU A 24 19.01 1.74 -7.69
C LEU A 24 20.26 1.61 -6.81
N ASP A 25 20.39 2.47 -5.81
CA ASP A 25 21.43 2.36 -4.79
C ASP A 25 21.04 1.30 -3.75
N TYR A 26 21.30 0.05 -4.09
CA TYR A 26 20.96 -1.08 -3.22
C TYR A 26 21.65 -1.03 -1.86
N SER A 27 22.84 -0.46 -1.78
CA SER A 27 23.56 -0.28 -0.50
C SER A 27 22.82 0.70 0.41
N ALA A 28 22.44 1.87 -0.11
CA ALA A 28 21.70 2.86 0.66
C ALA A 28 20.28 2.38 1.02
N ILE A 29 19.60 1.69 0.09
CA ILE A 29 18.29 1.08 0.33
C ILE A 29 18.37 0.08 1.49
N ALA A 30 19.27 -0.91 1.42
CA ALA A 30 19.43 -1.92 2.46
C ALA A 30 19.75 -1.31 3.83
N LYS A 31 20.68 -0.33 3.85
CA LYS A 31 21.03 0.40 5.07
C LYS A 31 19.79 1.11 5.67
N THR A 32 18.95 1.69 4.84
CA THR A 32 17.73 2.37 5.31
C THR A 32 16.71 1.35 5.85
N LEU A 33 16.44 0.24 5.14
CA LEU A 33 15.52 -0.79 5.60
C LEU A 33 15.95 -1.34 6.98
N VAL A 34 17.22 -1.72 7.12
CA VAL A 34 17.72 -2.31 8.38
C VAL A 34 17.78 -1.28 9.51
N ARG A 35 18.10 -0.01 9.19
CA ARG A 35 18.03 1.07 10.18
C ARG A 35 16.63 1.23 10.77
N GLN A 36 15.59 1.16 9.92
CA GLN A 36 14.19 1.32 10.37
C GLN A 36 13.70 0.12 11.21
N LEU A 37 14.28 -1.07 11.06
CA LEU A 37 14.03 -2.19 11.95
C LEU A 37 14.54 -1.94 13.38
N ALA A 38 15.53 -1.05 13.56
CA ALA A 38 16.17 -0.76 14.84
C ALA A 38 16.55 -2.04 15.59
N LEU A 39 17.28 -2.96 14.90
CA LEU A 39 17.59 -4.29 15.41
C LEU A 39 18.35 -4.23 16.74
N LYS A 40 17.95 -5.11 17.65
CA LYS A 40 18.74 -5.44 18.84
C LYS A 40 19.73 -6.55 18.51
N PRO A 41 20.92 -6.56 19.13
CA PRO A 41 21.88 -7.64 18.95
C PRO A 41 21.24 -9.02 19.20
N GLY A 42 21.46 -9.95 18.27
CA GLY A 42 20.91 -11.30 18.32
C GLY A 42 19.49 -11.48 17.78
N GLU A 43 18.79 -10.42 17.36
CA GLU A 43 17.51 -10.59 16.68
C GLU A 43 17.66 -11.30 15.33
N ARG A 44 16.79 -12.25 15.08
CA ARG A 44 16.79 -13.14 13.91
C ARG A 44 15.92 -12.53 12.82
N VAL A 45 16.52 -12.28 11.65
CA VAL A 45 15.87 -11.59 10.52
C VAL A 45 15.73 -12.53 9.33
N MET A 46 14.53 -12.65 8.80
CA MET A 46 14.19 -13.40 7.58
C MET A 46 13.72 -12.43 6.50
N SER A 47 14.26 -12.53 5.29
CA SER A 47 13.67 -11.86 4.12
C SER A 47 12.69 -12.80 3.40
N ILE A 48 11.66 -12.23 2.76
CA ILE A 48 10.73 -12.94 1.87
C ILE A 48 10.81 -12.27 0.52
N GLY A 49 11.12 -13.01 -0.53
CA GLY A 49 11.35 -12.43 -1.86
C GLY A 49 10.83 -13.29 -3.00
N GLN A 50 10.51 -12.62 -4.11
CA GLN A 50 10.16 -13.28 -5.37
C GLN A 50 11.36 -13.23 -6.32
N PRO A 51 11.94 -14.38 -6.68
CA PRO A 51 13.03 -14.39 -7.66
C PRO A 51 12.52 -13.99 -9.08
N PRO A 52 13.25 -13.21 -9.85
CA PRO A 52 14.54 -12.54 -9.58
C PRO A 52 14.38 -11.09 -9.09
N LEU A 53 13.17 -10.68 -8.64
CA LEU A 53 12.90 -9.29 -8.28
C LEU A 53 13.78 -8.87 -7.11
N PHE A 54 14.48 -7.76 -7.26
CA PHE A 54 15.39 -7.21 -6.25
C PHE A 54 16.47 -8.19 -5.75
N ALA A 55 16.83 -9.19 -6.57
CA ALA A 55 17.86 -10.17 -6.20
C ALA A 55 19.20 -9.50 -5.83
N ASP A 56 19.57 -8.42 -6.54
CA ASP A 56 20.81 -7.67 -6.26
C ASP A 56 20.77 -6.89 -4.94
N LEU A 57 19.58 -6.62 -4.38
CA LEU A 57 19.44 -5.99 -3.06
C LEU A 57 19.72 -6.96 -1.92
N VAL A 58 19.43 -8.24 -2.10
CA VAL A 58 19.51 -9.27 -1.06
C VAL A 58 20.88 -9.34 -0.36
N PRO A 59 22.02 -9.38 -1.07
CA PRO A 59 23.35 -9.43 -0.41
C PRO A 59 23.59 -8.23 0.50
N TYR A 60 23.12 -7.04 0.11
CA TYR A 60 23.25 -5.84 0.93
C TYR A 60 22.38 -5.88 2.19
N ILE A 61 21.13 -6.35 2.10
CA ILE A 61 20.27 -6.54 3.28
C ILE A 61 20.92 -7.49 4.25
N ARG A 62 21.38 -8.66 3.81
CA ARG A 62 22.03 -9.67 4.64
C ARG A 62 23.26 -9.10 5.34
N TYR A 63 24.10 -8.37 4.61
CA TYR A 63 25.26 -7.67 5.18
C TYR A 63 24.86 -6.66 6.24
N GLU A 64 23.86 -5.79 5.96
CA GLU A 64 23.41 -4.77 6.91
C GLU A 64 22.77 -5.36 8.16
N VAL A 65 22.02 -6.46 8.06
CA VAL A 65 21.51 -7.22 9.22
C VAL A 65 22.65 -7.70 10.12
N MET A 66 23.66 -8.34 9.55
CA MET A 66 24.85 -8.78 10.31
C MET A 66 25.62 -7.59 10.91
N ARG A 67 25.78 -6.50 10.14
CA ARG A 67 26.45 -5.29 10.60
C ARG A 67 25.73 -4.62 11.77
N ALA A 68 24.41 -4.71 11.83
CA ALA A 68 23.59 -4.23 12.93
C ALA A 68 23.59 -5.16 14.15
N GLY A 69 24.31 -6.29 14.09
CA GLY A 69 24.36 -7.29 15.16
C GLY A 69 23.19 -8.29 15.15
N GLY A 70 22.36 -8.28 14.11
CA GLY A 70 21.30 -9.25 13.90
C GLY A 70 21.84 -10.59 13.36
N ILE A 71 21.00 -11.61 13.42
CA ILE A 71 21.26 -12.96 12.87
C ILE A 71 20.50 -13.06 11.55
N ASP A 72 21.23 -13.12 10.44
CA ASP A 72 20.65 -13.31 9.10
C ASP A 72 20.20 -14.76 8.92
N LEU A 73 18.90 -14.97 8.71
CA LEU A 73 18.32 -16.28 8.41
C LEU A 73 18.16 -16.53 6.90
N GLY A 74 18.59 -15.58 6.06
CA GLY A 74 18.52 -15.69 4.62
C GLY A 74 17.19 -15.22 4.02
N VAL A 75 16.86 -15.79 2.86
CA VAL A 75 15.67 -15.44 2.10
C VAL A 75 14.77 -16.66 1.94
N MET A 76 13.50 -16.50 2.26
CA MET A 76 12.45 -17.43 1.89
C MET A 76 11.92 -17.00 0.52
N GLU A 77 12.18 -17.80 -0.52
CA GLU A 77 11.69 -17.51 -1.85
C GLU A 77 10.24 -17.95 -2.01
N VAL A 78 9.42 -17.09 -2.61
CA VAL A 78 8.08 -17.45 -3.04
C VAL A 78 8.09 -17.97 -4.48
N LEU A 79 7.06 -18.67 -4.90
CA LEU A 79 6.91 -19.09 -6.27
C LEU A 79 6.92 -17.87 -7.20
N ARG A 80 7.79 -17.93 -8.23
CA ARG A 80 7.90 -16.83 -9.18
C ARG A 80 6.60 -16.63 -9.96
N GLU A 81 6.13 -15.42 -10.03
CA GLU A 81 5.01 -15.01 -10.87
C GLU A 81 5.49 -14.16 -12.07
N PRO A 82 4.80 -14.22 -13.23
CA PRO A 82 3.67 -15.11 -13.50
C PRO A 82 4.11 -16.57 -13.58
N VAL A 83 3.26 -17.47 -13.12
CA VAL A 83 3.48 -18.91 -13.28
C VAL A 83 3.22 -19.35 -14.73
N PRO A 84 3.83 -20.45 -15.22
CA PRO A 84 3.51 -21.00 -16.53
C PRO A 84 2.01 -21.31 -16.69
N GLU A 85 1.43 -20.99 -17.84
CA GLU A 85 0.01 -21.22 -18.14
C GLU A 85 -0.41 -22.70 -18.02
N SER A 86 0.54 -23.61 -18.15
CA SER A 86 0.32 -25.06 -17.99
C SER A 86 0.14 -25.51 -16.54
N PHE A 87 0.37 -24.64 -15.56
CA PHE A 87 0.23 -25.00 -14.15
C PHE A 87 -1.25 -25.02 -13.75
N ASP A 88 -1.66 -26.12 -13.12
CA ASP A 88 -3.02 -26.25 -12.59
C ASP A 88 -3.21 -25.35 -11.38
N ALA A 89 -4.14 -24.40 -11.47
CA ALA A 89 -4.46 -23.45 -10.42
C ALA A 89 -4.94 -24.15 -9.12
N ALA A 90 -5.63 -25.30 -9.23
CA ALA A 90 -6.09 -26.05 -8.05
C ALA A 90 -4.92 -26.70 -7.31
N VAL A 91 -3.90 -27.17 -8.03
CA VAL A 91 -2.66 -27.71 -7.45
C VAL A 91 -1.90 -26.59 -6.72
N LEU A 92 -1.78 -25.41 -7.33
CA LEU A 92 -1.13 -24.25 -6.71
C LEU A 92 -1.86 -23.80 -5.45
N ALA A 93 -3.19 -23.68 -5.50
CA ALA A 93 -4.00 -23.26 -4.36
C ALA A 93 -3.90 -24.28 -3.20
N LYS A 94 -3.96 -25.58 -3.51
CA LYS A 94 -3.78 -26.64 -2.50
C LYS A 94 -2.39 -26.61 -1.91
N GLY A 95 -1.34 -26.53 -2.74
CA GLY A 95 0.05 -26.45 -2.29
C GLY A 95 0.31 -25.25 -1.37
N ASN A 96 -0.22 -24.08 -1.70
CA ASN A 96 -0.15 -22.89 -0.85
C ASN A 96 -0.88 -23.11 0.49
N SER A 97 -2.09 -23.68 0.45
CA SER A 97 -2.86 -23.97 1.67
C SER A 97 -2.11 -24.94 2.60
N ASP A 98 -1.59 -26.03 2.05
CA ASP A 98 -0.87 -27.04 2.81
C ASP A 98 0.44 -26.50 3.42
N ALA A 99 1.15 -25.64 2.66
CA ALA A 99 2.43 -25.07 3.10
C ALA A 99 2.31 -24.02 4.21
N ARG A 100 1.16 -23.33 4.32
CA ARG A 100 0.97 -22.18 5.23
C ARG A 100 1.33 -22.48 6.69
N ALA A 101 0.86 -23.61 7.24
CA ALA A 101 1.14 -24.01 8.62
C ALA A 101 2.62 -24.31 8.85
N HIS A 102 3.29 -24.90 7.85
CA HIS A 102 4.72 -25.21 7.92
C HIS A 102 5.57 -23.92 7.86
N TYR A 103 5.23 -22.98 6.98
CA TYR A 103 5.90 -21.67 6.98
C TYR A 103 5.68 -20.92 8.28
N LYS A 104 4.47 -20.96 8.87
CA LYS A 104 4.21 -20.36 10.18
C LYS A 104 5.11 -20.95 11.28
N ALA A 105 5.34 -22.26 11.26
CA ALA A 105 6.25 -22.91 12.19
C ALA A 105 7.72 -22.43 12.03
N MET A 106 8.16 -22.17 10.79
CA MET A 106 9.49 -21.57 10.54
C MET A 106 9.60 -20.17 11.14
N PHE A 107 8.56 -19.36 11.06
CA PHE A 107 8.52 -18.01 11.63
C PHE A 107 8.59 -17.97 13.16
N GLN A 108 8.40 -19.08 13.88
CA GLN A 108 8.57 -19.10 15.34
C GLN A 108 9.99 -18.75 15.78
N ASN A 109 10.99 -18.92 14.90
CA ASN A 109 12.38 -18.56 15.14
C ASN A 109 12.79 -17.22 14.52
N VAL A 110 11.84 -16.39 14.09
CA VAL A 110 12.07 -15.08 13.49
C VAL A 110 11.62 -13.99 14.47
N ASP A 111 12.38 -12.91 14.58
CA ASP A 111 12.06 -11.74 15.40
C ASP A 111 11.60 -10.56 14.53
N ALA A 112 12.19 -10.43 13.34
CA ALA A 112 11.78 -9.44 12.34
C ALA A 112 11.86 -10.02 10.93
N ALA A 113 10.98 -9.56 10.03
CA ALA A 113 11.03 -9.93 8.62
C ALA A 113 11.10 -8.71 7.70
N ILE A 114 11.64 -8.90 6.49
CA ILE A 114 11.65 -7.91 5.43
C ILE A 114 10.97 -8.55 4.22
N MET A 115 9.84 -7.98 3.82
CA MET A 115 9.17 -8.37 2.59
C MET A 115 9.71 -7.55 1.44
N LEU A 116 10.26 -8.24 0.46
CA LEU A 116 10.77 -7.66 -0.78
C LEU A 116 9.64 -7.49 -1.81
N PRO A 117 9.81 -6.60 -2.79
CA PRO A 117 8.82 -6.40 -3.84
C PRO A 117 8.43 -7.69 -4.55
N GLY A 118 7.14 -7.83 -4.87
CA GLY A 118 6.57 -8.99 -5.54
C GLY A 118 6.04 -10.08 -4.60
N ALA A 119 6.37 -10.07 -3.30
CA ALA A 119 5.69 -10.92 -2.33
C ALA A 119 4.29 -10.34 -2.02
N THR A 120 3.26 -11.17 -2.08
CA THR A 120 1.84 -10.78 -1.96
C THR A 120 1.04 -11.78 -1.14
N THR A 121 -0.20 -11.45 -0.83
CA THR A 121 -1.16 -12.36 -0.16
C THR A 121 -1.51 -13.62 -0.96
N ALA A 122 -1.11 -13.71 -2.23
CA ALA A 122 -1.22 -14.94 -3.01
C ALA A 122 -0.25 -16.04 -2.53
N HIS A 123 0.79 -15.67 -1.79
CA HIS A 123 1.84 -16.60 -1.36
C HIS A 123 1.61 -17.12 0.07
N ALA A 124 1.76 -18.41 0.26
CA ALA A 124 1.59 -19.07 1.56
C ALA A 124 2.53 -18.53 2.66
N SER A 125 3.76 -18.19 2.29
CA SER A 125 4.74 -17.59 3.22
C SER A 125 4.31 -16.21 3.70
N TYR A 126 3.69 -15.40 2.84
CA TYR A 126 3.11 -14.11 3.23
C TYR A 126 1.98 -14.31 4.24
N LEU A 127 1.02 -15.17 3.94
CA LEU A 127 -0.11 -15.45 4.83
C LEU A 127 0.35 -16.04 6.16
N ALA A 128 1.38 -16.91 6.14
CA ALA A 128 1.98 -17.49 7.33
C ALA A 128 2.67 -16.43 8.21
N MET A 129 3.33 -15.46 7.57
CA MET A 129 3.92 -14.32 8.27
C MET A 129 2.84 -13.47 8.94
N GLN A 130 1.74 -13.17 8.25
CA GLN A 130 0.62 -12.46 8.88
C GLN A 130 0.03 -13.22 10.07
N ASP A 131 -0.11 -14.56 9.99
CA ASP A 131 -0.58 -15.40 11.11
C ASP A 131 0.40 -15.33 12.29
N TRP A 132 1.70 -15.32 12.02
CA TRP A 132 2.74 -15.15 13.04
C TRP A 132 2.68 -13.77 13.70
N LEU A 133 2.42 -12.69 12.94
CA LEU A 133 2.23 -11.34 13.50
C LEU A 133 0.94 -11.24 14.32
N LYS A 134 -0.15 -11.89 13.88
CA LYS A 134 -1.42 -11.95 14.63
C LYS A 134 -1.27 -12.67 15.96
N ASP A 135 -0.46 -13.73 16.02
CA ASP A 135 -0.14 -14.38 17.30
C ASP A 135 0.58 -13.41 18.25
N ASP A 136 1.49 -12.59 17.72
CA ASP A 136 2.25 -11.63 18.50
C ASP A 136 1.43 -10.42 19.02
N LEU A 137 0.23 -10.18 18.48
CA LEU A 137 -0.72 -9.22 19.09
C LEU A 137 -1.15 -9.66 20.50
N ARG A 138 -1.10 -10.96 20.81
CA ARG A 138 -1.38 -11.51 22.14
C ARG A 138 -0.13 -11.70 22.99
N GLU A 139 1.01 -11.99 22.33
CA GLU A 139 2.27 -12.31 22.99
C GLU A 139 3.11 -11.07 23.32
N HIS A 140 2.91 -9.95 22.60
CA HIS A 140 3.61 -8.68 22.79
C HIS A 140 5.15 -8.76 22.79
N ARG A 141 5.73 -9.70 22.03
CA ARG A 141 7.20 -9.87 21.91
C ARG A 141 7.83 -8.80 21.02
N GLY A 142 7.01 -8.14 20.19
CA GLY A 142 7.47 -7.13 19.25
C GLY A 142 7.96 -7.70 17.92
N ARG A 143 7.41 -8.84 17.51
CA ARG A 143 7.57 -9.38 16.16
C ARG A 143 7.00 -8.37 15.14
N ARG A 144 7.72 -8.18 14.04
CA ARG A 144 7.42 -7.10 13.10
C ARG A 144 7.93 -7.36 11.71
N THR A 145 7.41 -6.60 10.76
CA THR A 145 7.89 -6.64 9.37
C THR A 145 8.09 -5.25 8.80
N ILE A 146 9.04 -5.13 7.88
CA ILE A 146 9.05 -4.08 6.88
C ILE A 146 8.44 -4.66 5.61
N HIS A 147 7.39 -4.02 5.10
CA HIS A 147 6.88 -4.23 3.77
C HIS A 147 7.58 -3.24 2.83
N PHE A 148 8.67 -3.69 2.23
CA PHE A 148 9.36 -2.91 1.20
C PHE A 148 8.62 -3.13 -0.12
N HIS A 149 7.65 -2.27 -0.38
CA HIS A 149 6.86 -2.33 -1.59
C HIS A 149 7.48 -1.47 -2.70
N TRP A 150 7.20 -1.85 -3.94
CA TRP A 150 7.61 -1.13 -5.13
C TRP A 150 6.51 -1.21 -6.18
N VAL A 151 6.83 -0.88 -7.44
CA VAL A 151 5.83 -0.91 -8.52
C VAL A 151 5.24 -2.32 -8.72
N GLU A 152 6.03 -3.37 -8.49
CA GLU A 152 5.62 -4.77 -8.58
C GLU A 152 4.48 -5.16 -7.64
N ASN A 153 4.26 -4.38 -6.60
CA ASN A 153 3.14 -4.55 -5.66
C ASN A 153 1.89 -3.74 -6.07
N GLY A 154 1.87 -3.13 -7.27
CA GLY A 154 0.75 -2.30 -7.71
C GLY A 154 0.61 -1.01 -6.90
N SER A 155 1.72 -0.40 -6.49
CA SER A 155 1.75 0.76 -5.60
C SER A 155 1.61 2.12 -6.29
N ALA A 156 1.60 2.15 -7.63
CA ALA A 156 1.45 3.36 -8.44
C ALA A 156 0.10 3.36 -9.16
N TYR A 157 -0.63 4.49 -9.14
CA TYR A 157 -1.97 4.56 -9.72
C TYR A 157 -2.08 5.70 -10.72
N GLU A 158 -2.79 5.44 -11.80
CA GLU A 158 -3.14 6.45 -12.80
C GLU A 158 -4.17 7.44 -12.23
N VAL A 159 -4.04 8.69 -12.64
CA VAL A 159 -5.12 9.67 -12.54
C VAL A 159 -5.91 9.62 -13.86
N PRO A 160 -7.24 9.76 -13.86
CA PRO A 160 -8.04 9.68 -15.08
C PRO A 160 -7.49 10.53 -16.21
N GLY A 161 -7.23 9.89 -17.38
CA GLY A 161 -6.68 10.54 -18.56
C GLY A 161 -5.16 10.76 -18.55
N GLN A 162 -4.45 10.30 -17.54
CA GLN A 162 -2.99 10.41 -17.45
C GLN A 162 -2.38 9.02 -17.22
N PRO A 163 -1.57 8.51 -18.14
CA PRO A 163 -0.87 7.23 -17.94
C PRO A 163 0.23 7.38 -16.88
N LEU A 164 0.63 6.25 -16.31
CA LEU A 164 1.80 6.22 -15.44
C LEU A 164 3.06 6.69 -16.19
N PRO A 165 3.98 7.37 -15.48
CA PRO A 165 5.26 7.75 -16.08
C PRO A 165 6.11 6.51 -16.38
N PRO A 166 7.18 6.65 -17.17
CA PRO A 166 8.12 5.58 -17.40
C PRO A 166 8.71 5.03 -16.08
N ARG A 167 8.97 3.72 -16.04
CA ARG A 167 9.45 3.00 -14.85
C ARG A 167 10.62 3.71 -14.13
N PHE A 168 11.60 4.19 -14.84
CA PHE A 168 12.76 4.88 -14.25
C PHE A 168 12.38 6.12 -13.44
N ALA A 169 11.31 6.83 -13.84
CA ALA A 169 10.84 8.01 -13.12
C ALA A 169 10.15 7.63 -11.81
N ILE A 170 9.40 6.52 -11.80
CA ILE A 170 8.80 5.96 -10.58
C ILE A 170 9.91 5.48 -9.64
N ASP A 171 10.89 4.73 -10.16
CA ASP A 171 12.03 4.23 -9.39
C ASP A 171 12.82 5.37 -8.74
N ALA A 172 13.07 6.46 -9.49
CA ALA A 172 13.76 7.64 -8.97
C ALA A 172 12.99 8.34 -7.84
N LEU A 173 11.66 8.47 -8.01
CA LEU A 173 10.80 9.08 -7.00
C LEU A 173 10.75 8.22 -5.73
N TYR A 174 10.56 6.90 -5.87
CA TYR A 174 10.47 5.99 -4.73
C TYR A 174 11.80 5.88 -3.98
N GLN A 175 12.92 5.77 -4.71
CA GLN A 175 14.23 5.77 -4.08
C GLN A 175 14.48 7.06 -3.30
N ARG A 176 14.19 8.22 -3.88
CA ARG A 176 14.31 9.50 -3.19
C ARG A 176 13.41 9.55 -1.94
N ALA A 177 12.16 9.14 -2.06
CA ALA A 177 11.24 9.11 -0.93
C ALA A 177 11.70 8.16 0.18
N LEU A 178 12.32 7.02 -0.16
CA LEU A 178 12.87 6.09 0.82
C LEU A 178 14.12 6.65 1.53
N LEU A 179 15.03 7.26 0.75
CA LEU A 179 16.36 7.63 1.27
C LEU A 179 16.39 9.01 1.91
N ASP A 180 15.63 9.98 1.37
CA ASP A 180 15.72 11.39 1.74
C ASP A 180 14.57 11.85 2.66
N THR A 181 13.63 10.98 3.02
CA THR A 181 12.58 11.32 3.99
C THR A 181 13.21 11.63 5.36
N ASP A 182 12.86 12.79 5.91
CA ASP A 182 13.10 13.08 7.33
C ASP A 182 12.06 12.31 8.16
N TYR A 183 12.43 11.08 8.55
CA TYR A 183 11.56 10.19 9.29
C TYR A 183 11.14 10.75 10.66
N ALA A 184 12.01 11.55 11.31
CA ALA A 184 11.68 12.16 12.58
C ALA A 184 10.60 13.24 12.44
N ALA A 185 10.75 14.13 11.45
CA ALA A 185 9.74 15.14 11.14
C ALA A 185 8.42 14.52 10.66
N LEU A 186 8.48 13.47 9.84
CA LEU A 186 7.31 12.73 9.36
C LEU A 186 6.56 12.10 10.55
N SER A 187 7.26 11.38 11.42
CA SER A 187 6.68 10.75 12.61
C SER A 187 6.03 11.78 13.52
N ALA A 188 6.72 12.89 13.83
CA ALA A 188 6.15 13.95 14.65
C ALA A 188 4.85 14.51 14.07
N ARG A 189 4.80 14.72 12.75
CA ARG A 189 3.59 15.19 12.05
C ARG A 189 2.46 14.16 12.09
N GLN A 190 2.77 12.89 11.91
CA GLN A 190 1.77 11.81 11.97
C GLN A 190 1.18 11.67 13.37
N HIS A 191 2.00 11.74 14.42
CA HIS A 191 1.53 11.73 15.79
C HIS A 191 0.60 12.92 16.10
N ALA A 192 1.00 14.14 15.72
CA ALA A 192 0.16 15.32 15.91
C ALA A 192 -1.19 15.21 15.20
N PHE A 193 -1.21 14.61 13.99
CA PHE A 193 -2.44 14.36 13.26
C PHE A 193 -3.30 13.27 13.92
N ALA A 194 -2.68 12.18 14.40
CA ALA A 194 -3.40 11.12 15.12
C ALA A 194 -4.03 11.63 16.42
N ASP A 195 -3.35 12.50 17.14
CA ASP A 195 -3.91 13.15 18.35
C ASP A 195 -5.10 14.04 18.01
N ALA A 196 -5.04 14.79 16.91
CA ALA A 196 -6.18 15.58 16.44
C ALA A 196 -7.37 14.69 16.04
N LEU A 197 -7.12 13.59 15.32
CA LEU A 197 -8.16 12.62 14.94
C LEU A 197 -8.91 12.06 16.18
N ARG A 198 -8.19 11.82 17.29
CA ARG A 198 -8.80 11.32 18.53
C ARG A 198 -9.61 12.41 19.25
N ALA A 199 -9.16 13.65 19.17
CA ALA A 199 -9.78 14.76 19.90
C ALA A 199 -11.11 15.23 19.28
N GLY A 200 -11.24 15.17 17.93
CA GLY A 200 -12.31 15.84 17.23
C GLY A 200 -13.11 15.01 16.23
N GLU A 201 -14.08 15.69 15.60
CA GLU A 201 -14.79 15.16 14.44
C GLU A 201 -14.02 15.53 13.16
N THR A 202 -13.74 14.52 12.35
CA THR A 202 -13.16 14.74 11.03
C THR A 202 -14.26 15.08 10.04
N HIS A 203 -14.05 16.14 9.28
CA HIS A 203 -14.91 16.57 8.20
C HIS A 203 -14.12 16.68 6.90
N LEU A 204 -14.56 15.93 5.89
CA LEU A 204 -13.98 15.87 4.56
C LEU A 204 -14.89 16.61 3.58
N THR A 205 -14.32 17.55 2.83
CA THR A 205 -15.07 18.29 1.81
C THR A 205 -14.26 18.40 0.52
N SER A 206 -14.93 18.44 -0.64
CA SER A 206 -14.30 18.72 -1.93
C SER A 206 -15.20 19.52 -2.85
N ALA A 207 -14.60 20.19 -3.84
CA ALA A 207 -15.34 20.89 -4.88
C ALA A 207 -16.21 19.95 -5.73
N SER A 208 -15.82 18.67 -5.85
CA SER A 208 -16.58 17.64 -6.55
C SER A 208 -17.85 17.19 -5.80
N GLY A 209 -18.00 17.61 -4.53
CA GLY A 209 -19.21 17.38 -3.73
C GLY A 209 -19.08 16.26 -2.71
N THR A 210 -17.88 15.87 -2.32
CA THR A 210 -17.67 15.09 -1.10
C THR A 210 -18.02 15.96 0.10
N ASP A 211 -18.81 15.41 1.02
CA ASP A 211 -19.13 15.98 2.33
C ASP A 211 -19.37 14.80 3.27
N LEU A 212 -18.32 14.39 3.99
CA LEU A 212 -18.32 13.20 4.84
C LEU A 212 -17.78 13.56 6.22
N ARG A 213 -18.44 13.05 7.25
CA ARG A 213 -18.04 13.24 8.65
C ARG A 213 -17.89 11.91 9.35
N PHE A 214 -16.93 11.87 10.29
CA PHE A 214 -16.74 10.70 11.14
C PHE A 214 -15.96 11.04 12.41
N ARG A 215 -15.95 10.11 13.35
CA ARG A 215 -15.10 10.09 14.55
C ARG A 215 -14.36 8.77 14.62
N ILE A 216 -13.19 8.77 15.26
CA ILE A 216 -12.42 7.55 15.43
C ILE A 216 -12.47 7.00 16.87
N GLY A 217 -12.79 7.84 17.88
CA GLY A 217 -12.75 7.43 19.29
C GLY A 217 -11.41 6.79 19.64
N ASP A 218 -11.46 5.65 20.31
CA ASP A 218 -10.29 4.90 20.76
C ASP A 218 -9.75 3.89 19.70
N ARG A 219 -10.17 4.03 18.43
CA ARG A 219 -9.66 3.17 17.35
C ARG A 219 -8.14 3.28 17.22
N PRO A 220 -7.44 2.18 16.99
CA PRO A 220 -6.02 2.23 16.64
C PRO A 220 -5.81 3.13 15.41
N VAL A 221 -4.78 3.95 15.47
CA VAL A 221 -4.33 4.78 14.35
C VAL A 221 -3.00 4.24 13.89
N ASP A 222 -2.96 3.72 12.68
CA ASP A 222 -1.76 3.22 12.07
C ASP A 222 -0.92 4.38 11.52
N LEU A 223 0.34 4.45 11.98
CA LEU A 223 1.31 5.46 11.57
C LEU A 223 2.35 4.79 10.66
N GLN A 224 2.26 5.03 9.37
CA GLN A 224 3.27 4.57 8.41
C GLN A 224 4.42 5.60 8.36
N ASP A 225 5.14 5.73 9.49
CA ASP A 225 6.20 6.71 9.72
C ASP A 225 7.61 6.14 9.54
N GLY A 226 7.70 4.83 9.25
CA GLY A 226 8.95 4.11 9.06
C GLY A 226 9.56 3.50 10.32
N ASP A 227 9.03 3.76 11.51
CA ASP A 227 9.50 3.10 12.73
C ASP A 227 9.03 1.64 12.80
N ALA A 228 9.90 0.71 12.45
CA ALA A 228 9.70 -0.74 12.60
C ALA A 228 10.48 -1.30 13.77
N SER A 229 10.62 -0.54 14.86
CA SER A 229 11.31 -1.00 16.07
C SER A 229 10.51 -2.07 16.83
N GLN A 230 11.24 -2.93 17.53
CA GLN A 230 10.65 -3.92 18.44
C GLN A 230 9.78 -3.24 19.52
N ALA A 231 10.19 -2.07 20.02
CA ALA A 231 9.47 -1.35 21.06
C ALA A 231 8.10 -0.86 20.56
N ARG A 232 8.00 -0.40 19.28
CA ARG A 232 6.72 -0.05 18.66
C ARG A 232 5.86 -1.30 18.48
N ALA A 233 6.39 -2.34 17.85
CA ALA A 233 5.65 -3.56 17.55
C ALA A 233 5.11 -4.27 18.80
N ALA A 234 5.81 -4.18 19.95
CA ALA A 234 5.34 -4.72 21.22
C ALA A 234 4.08 -3.99 21.77
N ARG A 235 3.83 -2.75 21.35
CA ARG A 235 2.65 -1.97 21.73
C ARG A 235 1.52 -2.02 20.69
N ALA A 236 1.73 -2.70 19.56
CA ALA A 236 0.76 -2.79 18.49
C ALA A 236 -0.56 -3.40 18.96
N LEU A 237 -1.66 -2.78 18.59
CA LEU A 237 -3.02 -3.22 18.92
C LEU A 237 -3.69 -3.96 17.76
N VAL A 238 -3.21 -3.75 16.55
CA VAL A 238 -3.74 -4.32 15.32
C VAL A 238 -2.61 -4.82 14.41
N LEU A 239 -2.96 -5.68 13.46
CA LEU A 239 -1.98 -6.31 12.56
C LEU A 239 -1.14 -5.28 11.81
N ILE A 240 -1.78 -4.27 11.26
CA ILE A 240 -1.13 -3.27 10.40
C ILE A 240 -0.04 -2.47 11.14
N ASP A 241 -0.15 -2.29 12.46
CA ASP A 241 0.89 -1.64 13.28
C ASP A 241 2.21 -2.44 13.34
N LYS A 242 2.18 -3.71 12.93
CA LYS A 242 3.35 -4.60 12.86
C LYS A 242 3.93 -4.70 11.46
N GLU A 243 3.23 -4.14 10.46
CA GLU A 243 3.55 -4.18 9.04
C GLU A 243 3.90 -2.76 8.57
N ILE A 244 5.17 -2.36 8.71
CA ILE A 244 5.61 -1.01 8.36
C ILE A 244 5.98 -0.95 6.89
N GLU A 245 5.24 -0.15 6.13
CA GLU A 245 5.46 0.04 4.71
C GLU A 245 6.55 1.08 4.43
N LEU A 246 7.46 0.77 3.53
CA LEU A 246 8.49 1.68 3.05
C LEU A 246 8.49 1.75 1.51
N PRO A 247 8.53 2.98 0.96
CA PRO A 247 8.61 4.32 1.56
C PRO A 247 7.45 4.67 2.48
N ALA A 248 7.75 5.34 3.61
CA ALA A 248 6.78 5.74 4.62
C ALA A 248 5.97 6.98 4.21
N GLY A 249 4.77 7.22 4.81
CA GLY A 249 4.10 8.48 4.49
C GLY A 249 2.67 8.70 4.94
N ALA A 250 1.92 7.73 5.41
CA ALA A 250 0.50 7.91 5.68
C ALA A 250 0.09 7.65 7.14
N VAL A 251 -0.99 8.30 7.54
CA VAL A 251 -1.79 7.91 8.71
C VAL A 251 -3.04 7.22 8.21
N ARG A 252 -3.37 6.06 8.80
CA ARG A 252 -4.51 5.23 8.41
C ARG A 252 -5.36 4.88 9.62
N VAL A 253 -6.69 4.86 9.44
CA VAL A 253 -7.62 4.50 10.51
C VAL A 253 -8.93 3.96 9.96
N ALA A 254 -9.51 2.96 10.64
CA ALA A 254 -10.91 2.60 10.48
C ALA A 254 -11.75 3.47 11.43
N PRO A 255 -12.57 4.40 10.96
CA PRO A 255 -13.46 5.18 11.83
C PRO A 255 -14.45 4.28 12.59
N LEU A 256 -15.05 4.82 13.64
CA LEU A 256 -16.24 4.21 14.25
C LEU A 256 -17.34 4.18 13.19
N GLU A 257 -17.75 2.98 12.78
CA GLU A 257 -18.64 2.77 11.63
C GLU A 257 -19.94 3.58 11.77
N GLU A 258 -20.52 3.58 12.97
CA GLU A 258 -21.78 4.30 13.27
C GLU A 258 -21.68 5.83 13.15
N THR A 259 -20.48 6.37 13.09
CA THR A 259 -20.25 7.82 12.97
C THR A 259 -20.02 8.29 11.54
N VAL A 260 -19.79 7.38 10.61
CA VAL A 260 -19.51 7.74 9.21
C VAL A 260 -20.80 8.08 8.48
N ASN A 261 -21.00 9.35 8.19
CA ASN A 261 -22.21 9.87 7.54
C ASN A 261 -21.86 10.93 6.49
N GLY A 262 -22.62 10.97 5.41
CA GLY A 262 -22.44 11.96 4.35
C GLY A 262 -22.27 11.34 2.97
N VAL A 263 -21.53 12.01 2.10
CA VAL A 263 -21.38 11.63 0.69
C VAL A 263 -19.90 11.60 0.29
N ILE A 264 -19.50 10.58 -0.43
CA ILE A 264 -18.26 10.56 -1.20
C ILE A 264 -18.63 10.77 -2.68
N ALA A 265 -18.05 11.80 -3.30
CA ALA A 265 -18.21 12.08 -4.73
C ALA A 265 -16.92 11.72 -5.47
N VAL A 266 -17.04 10.85 -6.47
CA VAL A 266 -15.92 10.40 -7.31
C VAL A 266 -16.23 10.81 -8.76
N PRO A 267 -15.60 11.87 -9.29
CA PRO A 267 -15.90 12.38 -10.63
C PRO A 267 -15.75 11.33 -11.73
N THR A 268 -14.67 10.58 -11.70
CA THR A 268 -14.38 9.50 -12.66
C THR A 268 -13.73 8.33 -11.94
N SER A 269 -14.15 7.12 -12.30
CA SER A 269 -13.60 5.86 -11.76
C SER A 269 -13.84 4.71 -12.75
N GLN A 270 -13.34 3.53 -12.40
CA GLN A 270 -13.64 2.29 -13.11
C GLN A 270 -14.14 1.25 -12.12
N TRP A 271 -15.18 0.51 -12.49
CA TRP A 271 -15.73 -0.59 -11.71
C TRP A 271 -15.94 -1.80 -12.62
N ASP A 272 -15.39 -2.95 -12.26
CA ASP A 272 -15.40 -4.16 -13.09
C ASP A 272 -14.99 -3.90 -14.55
N GLY A 273 -13.95 -3.05 -14.74
CA GLY A 273 -13.46 -2.66 -16.06
C GLY A 273 -14.36 -1.68 -16.84
N GLN A 274 -15.46 -1.23 -16.25
CA GLN A 274 -16.38 -0.28 -16.86
C GLN A 274 -16.14 1.15 -16.35
N PRO A 275 -16.14 2.17 -17.24
CA PRO A 275 -16.03 3.56 -16.83
C PRO A 275 -17.29 3.99 -16.05
N VAL A 276 -17.07 4.72 -14.96
CA VAL A 276 -18.12 5.30 -14.11
C VAL A 276 -17.85 6.79 -13.96
N GLU A 277 -18.88 7.61 -14.18
CA GLU A 277 -18.79 9.05 -14.14
C GLU A 277 -19.79 9.66 -13.15
N GLY A 278 -19.38 10.69 -12.42
CA GLY A 278 -20.22 11.41 -11.47
C GLY A 278 -20.76 10.52 -10.34
N LEU A 279 -19.96 9.54 -9.90
CA LEU A 279 -20.37 8.62 -8.83
C LEU A 279 -20.53 9.37 -7.51
N ARG A 280 -21.62 9.13 -6.83
CA ARG A 280 -21.88 9.56 -5.45
C ARG A 280 -22.32 8.37 -4.63
N LEU A 281 -21.63 8.14 -3.52
CA LEU A 281 -21.93 7.13 -2.52
C LEU A 281 -22.41 7.83 -1.25
N ARG A 282 -23.67 7.66 -0.89
CA ARG A 282 -24.22 8.22 0.35
C ARG A 282 -24.13 7.20 1.47
N PHE A 283 -23.50 7.63 2.55
CA PHE A 283 -23.29 6.83 3.75
C PHE A 283 -24.21 7.24 4.87
N GLU A 284 -24.76 6.25 5.55
CA GLU A 284 -25.40 6.35 6.85
C GLU A 284 -24.83 5.27 7.75
N ARG A 285 -24.31 5.70 8.91
CA ARG A 285 -23.71 4.80 9.91
C ARG A 285 -22.70 3.83 9.30
N GLY A 286 -21.83 4.35 8.43
CA GLY A 286 -20.74 3.59 7.80
C GLY A 286 -21.14 2.67 6.66
N ARG A 287 -22.42 2.68 6.23
CA ARG A 287 -22.90 1.86 5.13
C ARG A 287 -23.39 2.71 3.96
N VAL A 288 -23.08 2.28 2.75
CA VAL A 288 -23.64 2.89 1.55
C VAL A 288 -25.12 2.55 1.49
N VAL A 289 -25.96 3.59 1.53
CA VAL A 289 -27.43 3.49 1.49
C VAL A 289 -28.02 3.98 0.18
N ASP A 290 -27.24 4.73 -0.61
CA ASP A 290 -27.62 5.17 -1.94
C ASP A 290 -26.39 5.27 -2.85
N VAL A 291 -26.59 4.86 -4.11
CA VAL A 291 -25.61 4.95 -5.18
C VAL A 291 -26.22 5.72 -6.34
N SER A 292 -25.59 6.80 -6.75
CA SER A 292 -25.95 7.52 -7.97
C SER A 292 -24.72 7.79 -8.84
N ALA A 293 -24.91 7.81 -10.15
CA ALA A 293 -23.87 8.14 -11.12
C ALA A 293 -24.52 8.66 -12.40
N SER A 294 -23.82 9.53 -13.12
CA SER A 294 -24.27 9.97 -14.45
C SER A 294 -24.06 8.87 -15.50
N ARG A 295 -23.10 7.96 -15.27
CA ARG A 295 -22.81 6.80 -16.11
C ARG A 295 -22.26 5.64 -15.30
N GLY A 296 -22.64 4.41 -15.63
CA GLY A 296 -22.03 3.18 -15.09
C GLY A 296 -22.50 2.78 -13.69
N LYS A 297 -23.65 3.30 -13.20
CA LYS A 297 -24.23 2.97 -11.88
C LYS A 297 -24.34 1.46 -11.67
N GLU A 298 -24.84 0.73 -12.65
CA GLU A 298 -25.08 -0.72 -12.57
C GLU A 298 -23.77 -1.52 -12.36
N ALA A 299 -22.63 -1.02 -12.88
CA ALA A 299 -21.33 -1.67 -12.64
C ALA A 299 -20.91 -1.53 -11.17
N VAL A 300 -21.19 -0.37 -10.56
CA VAL A 300 -20.95 -0.13 -9.13
C VAL A 300 -21.80 -1.07 -8.28
N GLU A 301 -23.11 -1.10 -8.54
CA GLU A 301 -24.07 -1.92 -7.79
C GLU A 301 -23.74 -3.41 -7.88
N ARG A 302 -23.39 -3.92 -9.09
CA ARG A 302 -22.94 -5.31 -9.26
C ARG A 302 -21.67 -5.63 -8.49
N ALA A 303 -20.66 -4.76 -8.55
CA ALA A 303 -19.40 -4.97 -7.85
C ALA A 303 -19.59 -4.98 -6.32
N MET A 304 -20.42 -4.06 -5.80
CA MET A 304 -20.76 -4.00 -4.38
C MET A 304 -21.56 -5.23 -3.94
N ALA A 305 -22.55 -5.66 -4.71
CA ALA A 305 -23.34 -6.86 -4.44
C ALA A 305 -22.47 -8.12 -4.42
N LYS A 306 -21.53 -8.26 -5.37
CA LYS A 306 -20.57 -9.37 -5.42
C LYS A 306 -19.67 -9.43 -4.17
N ALA A 307 -19.31 -8.27 -3.63
CA ALA A 307 -18.52 -8.15 -2.42
C ALA A 307 -19.32 -8.32 -1.12
N GLY A 308 -20.66 -8.42 -1.22
CA GLY A 308 -21.55 -8.63 -0.07
C GLY A 308 -21.54 -7.47 0.92
N GLU A 309 -21.57 -7.77 2.21
CA GLU A 309 -21.57 -6.79 3.32
C GLU A 309 -20.39 -5.82 3.23
N ALA A 310 -19.18 -6.33 2.93
CA ALA A 310 -17.98 -5.52 2.83
C ALA A 310 -18.06 -4.51 1.66
N GLY A 311 -18.72 -4.87 0.56
CA GLY A 311 -18.89 -3.97 -0.59
C GLY A 311 -19.65 -2.67 -0.27
N HIS A 312 -20.48 -2.69 0.77
CA HIS A 312 -21.29 -1.55 1.21
C HIS A 312 -20.73 -0.84 2.44
N ALA A 313 -19.63 -1.30 3.01
CA ALA A 313 -19.09 -0.76 4.24
C ALA A 313 -17.94 0.24 3.97
N PHE A 314 -17.93 1.35 4.70
CA PHE A 314 -16.76 2.23 4.78
C PHE A 314 -15.64 1.49 5.51
N ARG A 315 -14.49 1.41 4.87
CA ARG A 315 -13.34 0.69 5.41
C ARG A 315 -12.39 1.60 6.18
N GLU A 316 -11.88 2.62 5.48
CA GLU A 316 -10.67 3.31 5.91
C GLU A 316 -10.65 4.75 5.41
N PHE A 317 -10.17 5.62 6.29
CA PHE A 317 -9.64 6.92 5.94
C PHE A 317 -8.11 6.88 6.06
N ALA A 318 -7.40 7.36 5.03
CA ALA A 318 -5.96 7.58 5.10
C ALA A 318 -5.60 8.96 4.56
N LEU A 319 -4.63 9.61 5.19
CA LEU A 319 -4.03 10.86 4.75
C LEU A 319 -2.54 10.68 4.49
N GLY A 320 -2.11 10.95 3.27
CA GLY A 320 -0.71 11.03 2.89
C GLY A 320 -0.04 12.29 3.44
N LEU A 321 1.14 12.13 4.02
CA LEU A 321 1.88 13.20 4.70
C LEU A 321 3.34 13.32 4.26
N ASN A 322 3.84 12.41 3.39
CA ASN A 322 5.22 12.49 2.91
C ASN A 322 5.33 13.46 1.72
N PRO A 323 6.04 14.60 1.85
CA PRO A 323 6.16 15.56 0.76
C PRO A 323 6.92 15.02 -0.47
N LEU A 324 7.79 14.02 -0.29
CA LEU A 324 8.55 13.42 -1.39
C LEU A 324 7.73 12.44 -2.23
N LEU A 325 6.56 12.04 -1.74
CA LEU A 325 5.57 11.21 -2.45
C LEU A 325 4.37 12.03 -2.93
N ALA A 326 4.40 13.36 -2.81
CA ALA A 326 3.30 14.21 -3.31
C ALA A 326 3.05 13.96 -4.80
N VAL A 327 1.78 14.13 -5.20
CA VAL A 327 1.40 14.01 -6.63
C VAL A 327 2.19 15.01 -7.46
N PRO A 328 2.89 14.56 -8.52
CA PRO A 328 3.63 15.47 -9.38
C PRO A 328 2.72 16.49 -10.07
N GLU A 329 3.15 17.76 -10.12
CA GLU A 329 2.39 18.84 -10.80
C GLU A 329 2.28 18.61 -12.30
N ARG A 330 3.31 18.01 -12.92
CA ARG A 330 3.34 17.69 -14.34
C ARG A 330 3.19 16.18 -14.54
N GLY A 331 2.23 15.79 -15.40
CA GLY A 331 1.90 14.37 -15.60
C GLY A 331 1.47 13.70 -14.28
N PRO A 332 0.35 14.14 -13.66
CA PRO A 332 -0.02 13.68 -12.33
C PRO A 332 -0.35 12.19 -12.31
N TRP A 333 0.09 11.52 -11.27
CA TRP A 333 -0.24 10.14 -10.90
C TRP A 333 -0.16 9.99 -9.38
N ILE A 334 -0.75 8.97 -8.81
CA ILE A 334 -0.74 8.76 -7.36
C ILE A 334 0.45 7.86 -6.99
N PRO A 335 1.52 8.41 -6.38
CA PRO A 335 2.63 7.61 -5.89
C PRO A 335 2.25 6.78 -4.67
N TYR A 336 2.86 5.62 -4.58
CA TYR A 336 2.99 4.77 -3.41
C TYR A 336 1.74 4.75 -2.51
N TYR A 337 0.69 4.08 -2.97
CA TYR A 337 -0.58 3.92 -2.23
C TYR A 337 -1.23 5.23 -1.75
N GLY A 338 -0.84 6.39 -2.33
CA GLY A 338 -1.34 7.69 -1.91
C GLY A 338 -0.73 8.20 -0.60
N TYR A 339 0.50 7.80 -0.26
CA TYR A 339 1.20 8.24 0.96
C TYR A 339 1.79 9.64 0.87
N GLY A 340 1.68 10.28 -0.30
CA GLY A 340 2.14 11.64 -0.55
C GLY A 340 1.27 12.71 0.07
N SER A 341 1.90 13.81 0.50
CA SER A 341 1.21 14.96 1.10
C SER A 341 0.04 15.44 0.23
N GLY A 342 -1.13 15.60 0.85
CA GLY A 342 -2.35 16.08 0.21
C GLY A 342 -3.18 15.00 -0.50
N VAL A 343 -2.75 13.73 -0.49
CA VAL A 343 -3.57 12.62 -1.00
C VAL A 343 -4.44 12.08 0.13
N VAL A 344 -5.74 12.02 -0.11
CA VAL A 344 -6.70 11.34 0.75
C VAL A 344 -7.13 10.03 0.09
N ARG A 345 -7.08 8.93 0.84
CA ARG A 345 -7.60 7.64 0.42
C ARG A 345 -8.84 7.30 1.24
N LEU A 346 -9.96 7.06 0.56
CA LEU A 346 -11.20 6.59 1.15
C LEU A 346 -11.53 5.22 0.57
N SER A 347 -11.74 4.25 1.45
CA SER A 347 -11.87 2.86 1.03
C SER A 347 -13.21 2.27 1.44
N LEU A 348 -13.69 1.30 0.63
CA LEU A 348 -14.76 0.39 1.00
C LEU A 348 -14.17 -0.97 1.33
N GLY A 349 -14.77 -1.70 2.26
CA GLY A 349 -14.43 -3.10 2.47
C GLY A 349 -14.15 -3.52 3.90
N ASP A 350 -13.38 -4.60 3.99
CA ASP A 350 -12.90 -5.21 5.22
C ASP A 350 -11.95 -4.26 5.96
N ASN A 351 -12.28 -3.91 7.20
CA ASN A 351 -11.49 -3.03 8.04
C ASN A 351 -10.90 -3.73 9.30
N SER A 352 -10.96 -5.05 9.33
CA SER A 352 -10.53 -5.84 10.49
C SER A 352 -9.04 -5.69 10.83
N GLU A 353 -8.17 -5.51 9.82
CA GLU A 353 -6.74 -5.28 10.04
C GLU A 353 -6.43 -3.94 10.73
N LEU A 354 -7.37 -2.99 10.64
CA LEU A 354 -7.31 -1.66 11.26
C LEU A 354 -8.12 -1.58 12.58
N GLY A 355 -8.60 -2.71 13.09
CA GLY A 355 -9.41 -2.78 14.29
C GLY A 355 -10.89 -2.44 14.10
N GLY A 356 -11.39 -2.41 12.87
CA GLY A 356 -12.80 -2.29 12.54
C GLY A 356 -13.56 -3.62 12.70
N ARG A 357 -14.88 -3.59 12.47
CA ARG A 357 -15.78 -4.74 12.69
C ARG A 357 -16.22 -5.43 11.39
N VAL A 358 -15.82 -4.90 10.25
CA VAL A 358 -16.21 -5.44 8.94
C VAL A 358 -15.11 -6.40 8.45
N GLY A 359 -15.49 -7.64 8.19
CA GLY A 359 -14.65 -8.67 7.56
C GLY A 359 -15.07 -8.96 6.12
N GLY A 360 -14.47 -9.98 5.49
CA GLY A 360 -14.87 -10.50 4.17
C GLY A 360 -13.81 -10.33 3.07
N GLY A 361 -12.66 -9.76 3.38
CA GLY A 361 -11.48 -9.71 2.48
C GLY A 361 -11.60 -8.75 1.30
N TYR A 362 -12.75 -8.12 1.05
CA TYR A 362 -12.91 -7.15 -0.02
C TYR A 362 -12.30 -5.81 0.37
N VAL A 363 -11.51 -5.23 -0.52
CA VAL A 363 -10.93 -3.89 -0.37
C VAL A 363 -11.02 -3.13 -1.68
N ARG A 364 -11.54 -1.91 -1.62
CA ARG A 364 -11.53 -0.98 -2.73
C ARG A 364 -11.05 0.38 -2.29
N TRP A 365 -9.93 0.83 -2.86
CA TRP A 365 -9.37 2.15 -2.64
C TRP A 365 -9.90 3.16 -3.65
N ASN A 366 -10.17 4.39 -3.17
CA ASN A 366 -10.41 5.55 -4.00
C ASN A 366 -9.48 6.66 -3.52
N PHE A 367 -8.75 7.28 -4.45
CA PHE A 367 -7.76 8.31 -4.15
C PHE A 367 -8.30 9.68 -4.57
N PHE A 368 -8.03 10.68 -3.73
CA PHE A 368 -8.49 12.06 -3.92
C PHE A 368 -7.33 13.01 -3.68
N THR A 369 -7.22 14.03 -4.52
CA THR A 369 -6.20 15.09 -4.43
C THR A 369 -6.82 16.46 -4.17
N ASP A 370 -8.15 16.55 -4.08
CA ASP A 370 -8.94 17.76 -3.90
C ASP A 370 -9.77 17.77 -2.61
N ILE A 371 -9.64 16.75 -1.76
CA ILE A 371 -10.34 16.70 -0.48
C ILE A 371 -9.62 17.57 0.55
N LYS A 372 -10.38 18.47 1.13
CA LYS A 372 -9.99 19.21 2.33
C LYS A 372 -10.33 18.39 3.57
N VAL A 373 -9.33 18.20 4.45
CA VAL A 373 -9.46 17.50 5.72
C VAL A 373 -9.47 18.53 6.85
N THR A 374 -10.57 18.63 7.57
CA THR A 374 -10.67 19.51 8.75
C THR A 374 -11.04 18.71 9.99
N ILE A 375 -10.41 19.05 11.11
CA ILE A 375 -10.73 18.50 12.44
C ILE A 375 -10.92 19.69 13.37
N ASP A 376 -12.10 19.82 13.96
CA ASP A 376 -12.49 20.96 14.81
C ASP A 376 -12.14 22.33 14.18
N GLY A 377 -12.37 22.46 12.88
CA GLY A 377 -12.14 23.69 12.10
C GLY A 377 -10.69 23.92 11.65
N ARG A 378 -9.72 23.14 12.13
CA ARG A 378 -8.32 23.21 11.67
C ARG A 378 -8.14 22.40 10.39
N ASP A 379 -7.49 23.01 9.39
CA ASP A 379 -7.13 22.34 8.13
C ASP A 379 -5.86 21.49 8.32
N TRP A 380 -5.93 20.22 7.93
CA TRP A 380 -4.84 19.25 7.99
C TRP A 380 -4.39 18.73 6.62
N THR A 381 -4.96 19.27 5.55
CA THR A 381 -4.73 18.77 4.19
C THR A 381 -3.29 18.97 3.72
N ARG A 382 -2.57 19.95 4.26
CA ARG A 382 -1.22 20.35 3.82
C ARG A 382 -0.20 20.35 4.95
#